data_3dcae0c541107d855d3e040d54b34822
#
_entry.id   3dcae0c541107d855d3e040d54b34822
#
_cell.length_a   1.000
_cell.length_b   1.000
_cell.length_c   1.000
_cell.angle_alpha   90.00
_cell.angle_beta   90.00
_cell.angle_gamma   90.00
#
_symmetry.space_group_name_H-M   'P 1'
#
loop_
_entity.id
_entity.type
_entity.pdbx_description
1 polymer ?
#
loop_
_entity_poly.entity_id
_entity_poly.type
_entity_poly.pdbx_seq_one_letter_code
_entity_poly.pdbx_strand_id
1 'polypeptide(L)'
;MKTARPKIPRNVIVVAFVALASGFGQDLITPALPGFLTLLGVSYAGIGLIDGFLQGATSIFRFVSGFLSDRFKRRKLFVFLGYALSSVARPLLAIASSFGFISVLRIVDGIGKGTKDAPRDALIADSSSKQNTGRVFGFHRVIDTAGSVLGPLVAAGLLFLLTPSIHTYRLIFILAVIPGAIALALIFFGVREPAVEEKKIFNYHQSFPWQFWLFTAATAVAMLTKINDSLFLVRAHVVGIDSSWIPLLFAGFTLAYALLSYPIGVLSDRFGKLPFIAVGWLVLSVVELGFAYDSSVLIALILFAFYGLFYALTEGSGRALIADLVPMQARGSAYAVFHTIVGLSIIVGGYGLGKIWDLFSFKLTFIISSVGSLLGFVILFILMRLNKNTHI
;
A
#
# COMPACT_ATOMS: atom_id res chain seq x y z
N MET A 1 23.02 4.19 36.75
CA MET A 1 23.75 4.33 35.49
C MET A 1 22.75 4.69 34.39
N LYS A 2 22.86 5.89 33.80
CA LYS A 2 22.08 6.23 32.60
C LYS A 2 22.65 5.44 31.44
N THR A 3 22.03 4.33 31.06
CA THR A 3 22.39 3.60 29.84
C THR A 3 22.21 4.54 28.66
N ALA A 4 23.31 4.90 28.00
CA ALA A 4 23.29 5.73 26.80
C ALA A 4 22.30 5.13 25.81
N ARG A 5 21.29 5.91 25.37
CA ARG A 5 20.29 5.46 24.40
C ARG A 5 21.05 4.99 23.14
N PRO A 6 20.89 3.75 22.69
CA PRO A 6 21.63 3.22 21.55
C PRO A 6 21.36 4.08 20.30
N LYS A 7 22.42 4.44 19.59
CA LYS A 7 22.35 5.27 18.37
C LYS A 7 21.62 4.50 17.25
N ILE A 8 20.84 5.21 16.43
CA ILE A 8 20.23 4.65 15.22
C ILE A 8 21.37 4.35 14.21
N PRO A 9 21.46 3.14 13.65
CA PRO A 9 22.50 2.77 12.70
C PRO A 9 22.47 3.62 11.42
N ARG A 10 23.64 3.88 10.83
CA ARG A 10 23.78 4.70 9.61
C ARG A 10 22.92 4.18 8.45
N ASN A 11 22.94 2.88 8.19
CA ASN A 11 22.11 2.27 7.13
C ASN A 11 20.63 2.59 7.31
N VAL A 12 20.12 2.56 8.55
CA VAL A 12 18.72 2.87 8.85
C VAL A 12 18.39 4.31 8.55
N ILE A 13 19.28 5.25 8.93
CA ILE A 13 19.11 6.68 8.65
C ILE A 13 19.04 6.90 7.14
N VAL A 14 20.02 6.35 6.40
CA VAL A 14 20.06 6.50 4.95
C VAL A 14 18.82 5.91 4.29
N VAL A 15 18.42 4.68 4.67
CA VAL A 15 17.25 4.01 4.10
C VAL A 15 15.96 4.75 4.45
N ALA A 16 15.86 5.40 5.61
CA ALA A 16 14.72 6.23 5.97
C ALA A 16 14.59 7.45 5.04
N PHE A 17 15.71 8.13 4.74
CA PHE A 17 15.69 9.25 3.77
C PHE A 17 15.48 8.79 2.32
N VAL A 18 15.94 7.60 1.95
CA VAL A 18 15.58 6.95 0.67
C VAL A 18 14.06 6.73 0.60
N ALA A 19 13.46 6.22 1.67
CA ALA A 19 12.02 6.00 1.76
C ALA A 19 11.25 7.32 1.68
N LEU A 20 11.70 8.37 2.38
CA LEU A 20 11.13 9.72 2.28
C LEU A 20 11.13 10.21 0.82
N ALA A 21 12.28 10.18 0.15
CA ALA A 21 12.38 10.65 -1.23
C ALA A 21 11.50 9.83 -2.17
N SER A 22 11.52 8.49 -2.06
CA SER A 22 10.70 7.63 -2.90
C SER A 22 9.20 7.72 -2.58
N GLY A 23 8.82 7.83 -1.31
CA GLY A 23 7.44 8.06 -0.87
C GLY A 23 6.92 9.39 -1.40
N PHE A 24 7.72 10.46 -1.29
CA PHE A 24 7.41 11.75 -1.89
C PHE A 24 7.13 11.62 -3.41
N GLY A 25 8.03 10.99 -4.18
CA GLY A 25 7.86 10.83 -5.63
C GLY A 25 6.69 9.92 -6.01
N GLN A 26 6.39 8.91 -5.19
CA GLN A 26 5.23 8.04 -5.40
C GLN A 26 3.93 8.79 -5.17
N ASP A 27 3.81 9.46 -4.03
CA ASP A 27 2.56 10.05 -3.59
C ASP A 27 2.35 11.48 -4.15
N LEU A 28 3.37 12.05 -4.81
CA LEU A 28 3.23 13.15 -5.75
C LEU A 28 2.34 12.74 -6.96
N ILE A 29 2.50 11.49 -7.44
CA ILE A 29 1.81 10.96 -8.62
C ILE A 29 0.47 10.29 -8.26
N THR A 30 0.43 9.53 -7.18
CA THR A 30 -0.71 8.67 -6.84
C THR A 30 -2.06 9.39 -6.88
N PRO A 31 -2.26 10.54 -6.20
CA PRO A 31 -3.53 11.24 -6.25
C PRO A 31 -3.76 12.06 -7.53
N ALA A 32 -2.73 12.36 -8.31
CA ALA A 32 -2.82 13.10 -9.56
C ALA A 32 -3.17 12.19 -10.75
N LEU A 33 -2.78 10.92 -10.70
CA LEU A 33 -2.94 9.99 -11.81
C LEU A 33 -4.41 9.76 -12.22
N PRO A 34 -5.40 9.58 -11.31
CA PRO A 34 -6.79 9.40 -11.71
C PRO A 34 -7.33 10.59 -12.52
N GLY A 35 -7.02 11.82 -12.12
CA GLY A 35 -7.40 13.03 -12.87
C GLY A 35 -6.77 13.09 -14.27
N PHE A 36 -5.48 12.73 -14.39
CA PHE A 36 -4.82 12.61 -15.69
C PHE A 36 -5.47 11.56 -16.59
N LEU A 37 -5.78 10.37 -16.05
CA LEU A 37 -6.43 9.29 -16.79
C LEU A 37 -7.83 9.68 -17.27
N THR A 38 -8.59 10.40 -16.45
CA THR A 38 -9.91 10.92 -16.82
C THR A 38 -9.81 11.93 -17.98
N LEU A 39 -8.82 12.84 -17.96
CA LEU A 39 -8.58 13.78 -19.06
C LEU A 39 -8.12 13.08 -20.36
N LEU A 40 -7.47 11.93 -20.27
CA LEU A 40 -7.13 11.08 -21.43
C LEU A 40 -8.32 10.25 -21.93
N GLY A 41 -9.49 10.32 -21.31
CA GLY A 41 -10.66 9.54 -21.67
C GLY A 41 -10.56 8.05 -21.33
N VAL A 42 -9.71 7.67 -20.37
CA VAL A 42 -9.60 6.29 -19.88
C VAL A 42 -10.86 5.93 -19.12
N SER A 43 -11.48 4.78 -19.44
CA SER A 43 -12.68 4.30 -18.76
C SER A 43 -12.41 3.96 -17.28
N TYR A 44 -13.45 3.89 -16.47
CA TYR A 44 -13.31 3.50 -15.05
C TYR A 44 -12.75 2.09 -14.89
N ALA A 45 -13.09 1.16 -15.80
CA ALA A 45 -12.46 -0.15 -15.89
C ALA A 45 -10.94 -0.03 -16.11
N GLY A 46 -10.52 0.85 -17.00
CA GLY A 46 -9.12 1.13 -17.28
C GLY A 46 -8.40 1.73 -16.06
N ILE A 47 -9.00 2.70 -15.36
CA ILE A 47 -8.44 3.30 -14.13
C ILE A 47 -8.29 2.22 -13.05
N GLY A 48 -9.32 1.41 -12.84
CA GLY A 48 -9.30 0.31 -11.88
C GLY A 48 -8.21 -0.73 -12.20
N LEU A 49 -8.04 -1.08 -13.47
CA LEU A 49 -7.05 -2.05 -13.93
C LEU A 49 -5.61 -1.51 -13.77
N ILE A 50 -5.37 -0.24 -14.10
CA ILE A 50 -4.05 0.42 -13.93
C ILE A 50 -3.60 0.41 -12.47
N ASP A 51 -4.51 0.69 -11.53
CA ASP A 51 -4.21 0.63 -10.10
C ASP A 51 -4.04 -0.82 -9.64
N GLY A 52 -4.89 -1.73 -10.13
CA GLY A 52 -4.77 -3.17 -9.92
C GLY A 52 -3.41 -3.72 -10.38
N PHE A 53 -2.91 -3.32 -11.52
CA PHE A 53 -1.59 -3.72 -12.03
C PHE A 53 -0.45 -3.30 -11.09
N LEU A 54 -0.47 -2.07 -10.59
CA LEU A 54 0.52 -1.62 -9.61
C LEU A 54 0.50 -2.48 -8.34
N GLN A 55 -0.68 -2.66 -7.75
CA GLN A 55 -0.84 -3.34 -6.47
C GLN A 55 -0.58 -4.85 -6.61
N GLY A 56 -1.09 -5.47 -7.67
CA GLY A 56 -0.87 -6.88 -7.95
C GLY A 56 0.59 -7.21 -8.22
N ALA A 57 1.25 -6.44 -9.09
CA ALA A 57 2.68 -6.59 -9.35
C ALA A 57 3.51 -6.37 -8.08
N THR A 58 3.17 -5.37 -7.26
CA THR A 58 3.82 -5.13 -5.96
C THR A 58 3.69 -6.34 -5.05
N SER A 59 2.51 -6.92 -4.95
CA SER A 59 2.24 -8.07 -4.08
C SER A 59 3.05 -9.30 -4.49
N ILE A 60 3.07 -9.62 -5.78
CA ILE A 60 3.81 -10.78 -6.33
C ILE A 60 5.33 -10.58 -6.16
N PHE A 61 5.85 -9.43 -6.57
CA PHE A 61 7.30 -9.19 -6.57
C PHE A 61 7.89 -8.94 -5.18
N ARG A 62 7.09 -8.54 -4.20
CA ARG A 62 7.53 -8.47 -2.79
C ARG A 62 8.00 -9.82 -2.28
N PHE A 63 7.30 -10.90 -2.64
CA PHE A 63 7.71 -12.25 -2.28
C PHE A 63 8.96 -12.71 -3.05
N VAL A 64 8.92 -12.59 -4.39
CA VAL A 64 10.02 -13.04 -5.26
C VAL A 64 11.34 -12.39 -4.83
N SER A 65 11.31 -11.07 -4.59
CA SER A 65 12.50 -10.31 -4.20
C SER A 65 12.99 -10.66 -2.80
N GLY A 66 12.09 -10.90 -1.85
CA GLY A 66 12.44 -11.34 -0.51
C GLY A 66 13.23 -12.66 -0.56
N PHE A 67 12.69 -13.66 -1.26
CA PHE A 67 13.36 -14.96 -1.45
C PHE A 67 14.72 -14.83 -2.17
N LEU A 68 14.76 -14.09 -3.28
CA LEU A 68 16.00 -13.92 -4.05
C LEU A 68 17.06 -13.15 -3.26
N SER A 69 16.68 -12.09 -2.54
CA SER A 69 17.63 -11.31 -1.73
C SER A 69 18.21 -12.10 -0.56
N ASP A 70 17.41 -13.03 0.02
CA ASP A 70 17.87 -13.97 1.04
C ASP A 70 18.86 -14.98 0.44
N ARG A 71 18.53 -15.55 -0.71
CA ARG A 71 19.36 -16.53 -1.41
C ARG A 71 20.71 -15.97 -1.87
N PHE A 72 20.70 -14.76 -2.46
CA PHE A 72 21.90 -14.13 -2.97
C PHE A 72 22.69 -13.34 -1.92
N LYS A 73 22.13 -13.13 -0.73
CA LYS A 73 22.73 -12.34 0.37
C LYS A 73 23.12 -10.91 -0.06
N ARG A 74 22.38 -10.31 -1.01
CA ARG A 74 22.63 -9.00 -1.60
C ARG A 74 21.46 -8.06 -1.41
N ARG A 75 21.23 -7.61 -0.16
CA ARG A 75 20.09 -6.71 0.18
C ARG A 75 20.13 -5.40 -0.60
N LYS A 76 21.29 -4.73 -0.61
CA LYS A 76 21.47 -3.44 -1.29
C LYS A 76 21.14 -3.52 -2.77
N LEU A 77 21.54 -4.59 -3.46
CA LEU A 77 21.28 -4.75 -4.89
C LEU A 77 19.78 -4.76 -5.20
N PHE A 78 18.98 -5.57 -4.49
CA PHE A 78 17.55 -5.64 -4.71
C PHE A 78 16.84 -4.33 -4.34
N VAL A 79 17.26 -3.70 -3.25
CA VAL A 79 16.78 -2.35 -2.87
C VAL A 79 17.07 -1.36 -3.99
N PHE A 80 18.31 -1.31 -4.50
CA PHE A 80 18.69 -0.40 -5.58
C PHE A 80 17.87 -0.65 -6.87
N LEU A 81 17.79 -1.91 -7.31
CA LEU A 81 17.02 -2.27 -8.52
C LEU A 81 15.55 -1.91 -8.40
N GLY A 82 14.93 -2.18 -7.25
CA GLY A 82 13.53 -1.85 -7.03
C GLY A 82 13.28 -0.34 -7.06
N TYR A 83 14.13 0.45 -6.41
CA TYR A 83 14.03 1.91 -6.49
C TYR A 83 14.34 2.44 -7.90
N ALA A 84 15.30 1.86 -8.62
CA ALA A 84 15.63 2.27 -9.98
C ALA A 84 14.45 2.06 -10.95
N LEU A 85 13.79 0.89 -10.91
CA LEU A 85 12.61 0.60 -11.72
C LEU A 85 11.49 1.63 -11.45
N SER A 86 11.17 1.88 -10.18
CA SER A 86 10.14 2.86 -9.82
C SER A 86 10.54 4.29 -10.21
N SER A 87 11.80 4.69 -10.01
CA SER A 87 12.30 6.04 -10.32
C SER A 87 12.35 6.33 -11.81
N VAL A 88 12.43 5.30 -12.66
CA VAL A 88 12.35 5.44 -14.12
C VAL A 88 10.90 5.41 -14.60
N ALA A 89 10.08 4.47 -14.10
CA ALA A 89 8.72 4.28 -14.56
C ALA A 89 7.82 5.50 -14.28
N ARG A 90 7.97 6.12 -13.12
CA ARG A 90 7.13 7.24 -12.67
C ARG A 90 7.24 8.49 -13.54
N PRO A 91 8.42 9.04 -13.83
CA PRO A 91 8.55 10.21 -14.71
C PRO A 91 8.13 9.93 -16.15
N LEU A 92 8.29 8.69 -16.64
CA LEU A 92 7.87 8.31 -17.98
C LEU A 92 6.36 8.42 -18.20
N LEU A 93 5.55 8.48 -17.12
CA LEU A 93 4.13 8.82 -17.23
C LEU A 93 3.90 10.20 -17.85
N ALA A 94 4.87 11.12 -17.76
CA ALA A 94 4.76 12.46 -18.36
C ALA A 94 4.65 12.42 -19.89
N ILE A 95 5.23 11.44 -20.54
CA ILE A 95 5.18 11.28 -22.00
C ILE A 95 4.14 10.25 -22.43
N ALA A 96 3.49 9.57 -21.48
CA ALA A 96 2.51 8.56 -21.81
C ALA A 96 1.21 9.19 -22.35
N SER A 97 0.71 8.62 -23.46
CA SER A 97 -0.52 9.08 -24.12
C SER A 97 -1.48 7.92 -24.44
N SER A 98 -1.08 6.69 -24.19
CA SER A 98 -1.92 5.51 -24.44
C SER A 98 -2.11 4.68 -23.18
N PHE A 99 -3.30 4.07 -23.05
CA PHE A 99 -3.63 3.15 -21.97
C PHE A 99 -2.60 2.02 -21.81
N GLY A 100 -2.18 1.42 -22.94
CA GLY A 100 -1.21 0.32 -22.92
C GLY A 100 0.14 0.72 -22.35
N PHE A 101 0.67 1.90 -22.74
CA PHE A 101 1.95 2.39 -22.24
C PHE A 101 1.87 2.74 -20.75
N ILE A 102 0.80 3.40 -20.32
CA ILE A 102 0.56 3.69 -18.89
C ILE A 102 0.49 2.39 -18.08
N SER A 103 -0.22 1.37 -18.59
CA SER A 103 -0.33 0.06 -17.94
C SER A 103 1.03 -0.61 -17.76
N VAL A 104 1.88 -0.60 -18.79
CA VAL A 104 3.24 -1.13 -18.69
C VAL A 104 4.05 -0.39 -17.64
N LEU A 105 4.00 0.95 -17.61
CA LEU A 105 4.71 1.74 -16.62
C LEU A 105 4.23 1.46 -15.20
N ARG A 106 2.93 1.24 -14.99
CA ARG A 106 2.39 0.89 -13.67
C ARG A 106 2.76 -0.52 -13.23
N ILE A 107 2.83 -1.48 -14.16
CA ILE A 107 3.38 -2.81 -13.87
C ILE A 107 4.85 -2.71 -13.48
N VAL A 108 5.67 -1.96 -14.23
CA VAL A 108 7.09 -1.76 -13.92
C VAL A 108 7.29 -1.07 -12.56
N ASP A 109 6.50 -0.03 -12.25
CA ASP A 109 6.53 0.62 -10.93
C ASP A 109 6.12 -0.36 -9.81
N GLY A 110 5.10 -1.21 -10.05
CA GLY A 110 4.69 -2.26 -9.12
C GLY A 110 5.79 -3.31 -8.88
N ILE A 111 6.45 -3.77 -9.95
CA ILE A 111 7.62 -4.64 -9.86
C ILE A 111 8.72 -3.96 -9.03
N GLY A 112 9.03 -2.70 -9.31
CA GLY A 112 10.02 -1.93 -8.58
C GLY A 112 9.68 -1.82 -7.10
N LYS A 113 8.42 -1.47 -6.77
CA LYS A 113 7.92 -1.37 -5.40
C LYS A 113 8.00 -2.70 -4.66
N GLY A 114 7.52 -3.79 -5.27
CA GLY A 114 7.61 -5.13 -4.69
C GLY A 114 9.06 -5.57 -4.49
N THR A 115 9.93 -5.31 -5.48
CA THR A 115 11.34 -5.72 -5.43
C THR A 115 12.12 -5.06 -4.29
N LYS A 116 11.80 -3.82 -3.91
CA LYS A 116 12.52 -3.11 -2.83
C LYS A 116 11.99 -3.39 -1.43
N ASP A 117 10.69 -3.64 -1.27
CA ASP A 117 10.03 -3.61 0.04
C ASP A 117 10.57 -4.66 1.02
N ALA A 118 10.58 -5.94 0.65
CA ALA A 118 11.05 -7.00 1.54
C ALA A 118 12.58 -6.93 1.79
N PRO A 119 13.45 -6.73 0.78
CA PRO A 119 14.88 -6.55 1.00
C PRO A 119 15.23 -5.29 1.83
N ARG A 120 14.46 -4.19 1.70
CA ARG A 120 14.64 -2.99 2.52
C ARG A 120 14.35 -3.28 3.99
N ASP A 121 13.24 -3.92 4.28
CA ASP A 121 12.86 -4.25 5.65
C ASP A 121 13.87 -5.21 6.29
N ALA A 122 14.38 -6.18 5.51
CA ALA A 122 15.45 -7.07 5.93
C ALA A 122 16.77 -6.31 6.18
N LEU A 123 17.15 -5.36 5.30
CA LEU A 123 18.35 -4.54 5.47
C LEU A 123 18.29 -3.69 6.76
N ILE A 124 17.11 -3.14 7.07
CA ILE A 124 16.88 -2.41 8.33
C ILE A 124 17.04 -3.35 9.53
N ALA A 125 16.44 -4.53 9.48
CA ALA A 125 16.52 -5.53 10.55
C ALA A 125 17.97 -6.02 10.77
N ASP A 126 18.67 -6.38 9.68
CA ASP A 126 20.06 -6.88 9.72
C ASP A 126 21.06 -5.80 10.18
N SER A 127 20.71 -4.51 10.01
CA SER A 127 21.50 -3.37 10.52
C SER A 127 21.20 -3.00 11.97
N SER A 128 20.22 -3.65 12.63
CA SER A 128 19.75 -3.29 13.98
C SER A 128 20.04 -4.40 14.99
N SER A 129 20.23 -4.03 16.26
CA SER A 129 20.24 -5.02 17.34
C SER A 129 18.81 -5.45 17.70
N LYS A 130 18.62 -6.71 18.15
CA LYS A 130 17.31 -7.24 18.56
C LYS A 130 16.57 -6.35 19.58
N GLN A 131 17.29 -5.64 20.44
CA GLN A 131 16.75 -4.75 21.47
C GLN A 131 16.22 -3.41 20.93
N ASN A 132 16.62 -3.00 19.71
CA ASN A 132 16.32 -1.69 19.13
C ASN A 132 15.41 -1.74 17.91
N THR A 133 14.99 -2.92 17.47
CA THR A 133 14.25 -3.14 16.23
C THR A 133 13.00 -2.27 16.15
N GLY A 134 12.19 -2.22 17.19
CA GLY A 134 10.96 -1.41 17.21
C GLY A 134 11.23 0.09 17.03
N ARG A 135 12.26 0.63 17.71
CA ARG A 135 12.65 2.04 17.60
C ARG A 135 13.15 2.39 16.19
N VAL A 136 13.90 1.48 15.58
CA VAL A 136 14.50 1.65 14.26
C VAL A 136 13.41 1.65 13.18
N PHE A 137 12.48 0.69 13.23
CA PHE A 137 11.33 0.66 12.32
C PHE A 137 10.38 1.84 12.53
N GLY A 138 10.16 2.25 13.79
CA GLY A 138 9.38 3.44 14.11
C GLY A 138 9.99 4.71 13.51
N PHE A 139 11.31 4.92 13.66
CA PHE A 139 12.02 6.04 13.04
C PHE A 139 11.88 6.02 11.51
N HIS A 140 12.15 4.86 10.88
CA HIS A 140 11.98 4.69 9.44
C HIS A 140 10.56 5.05 8.99
N ARG A 141 9.54 4.56 9.71
CA ARG A 141 8.12 4.80 9.37
C ARG A 141 7.73 6.27 9.42
N VAL A 142 8.19 7.00 10.45
CA VAL A 142 7.92 8.45 10.57
C VAL A 142 8.49 9.22 9.37
N ILE A 143 9.74 8.94 9.01
CA ILE A 143 10.42 9.60 7.88
C ILE A 143 9.77 9.22 6.54
N ASP A 144 9.45 7.94 6.33
CA ASP A 144 8.73 7.45 5.14
C ASP A 144 7.36 8.13 4.97
N THR A 145 6.57 8.18 6.06
CA THR A 145 5.26 8.86 6.07
C THR A 145 5.37 10.35 5.78
N ALA A 146 6.41 11.03 6.25
CA ALA A 146 6.62 12.44 5.93
C ALA A 146 6.73 12.65 4.40
N GLY A 147 7.44 11.77 3.68
CA GLY A 147 7.49 11.78 2.22
C GLY A 147 6.10 11.59 1.59
N SER A 148 5.35 10.62 2.08
CA SER A 148 4.00 10.31 1.60
C SER A 148 2.96 11.40 1.84
N VAL A 149 3.20 12.31 2.79
CA VAL A 149 2.35 13.50 3.02
C VAL A 149 2.83 14.67 2.17
N LEU A 150 4.15 14.91 2.09
CA LEU A 150 4.71 16.05 1.37
C LEU A 150 4.49 15.97 -0.14
N GLY A 151 4.53 14.78 -0.74
CA GLY A 151 4.30 14.57 -2.17
C GLY A 151 2.94 15.11 -2.63
N PRO A 152 1.82 14.67 -2.05
CA PRO A 152 0.49 15.18 -2.38
C PRO A 152 0.32 16.68 -2.12
N LEU A 153 0.96 17.24 -1.09
CA LEU A 153 0.91 18.68 -0.84
C LEU A 153 1.54 19.47 -1.98
N VAL A 154 2.67 19.01 -2.53
CA VAL A 154 3.30 19.63 -3.70
C VAL A 154 2.44 19.44 -4.95
N ALA A 155 1.83 18.26 -5.17
CA ALA A 155 0.89 18.05 -6.28
C ALA A 155 -0.30 19.01 -6.21
N ALA A 156 -0.89 19.20 -5.03
CA ALA A 156 -1.97 20.16 -4.82
C ALA A 156 -1.52 21.58 -5.14
N GLY A 157 -0.37 22.01 -4.59
CA GLY A 157 0.18 23.34 -4.85
C GLY A 157 0.35 23.62 -6.34
N LEU A 158 0.86 22.66 -7.11
CA LEU A 158 0.99 22.79 -8.57
C LEU A 158 -0.36 22.88 -9.28
N LEU A 159 -1.34 22.07 -8.88
CA LEU A 159 -2.69 22.11 -9.45
C LEU A 159 -3.44 23.40 -9.10
N PHE A 160 -3.20 24.00 -7.93
CA PHE A 160 -3.76 25.32 -7.58
C PHE A 160 -3.12 26.45 -8.37
N LEU A 161 -1.80 26.41 -8.58
CA LEU A 161 -1.07 27.48 -9.25
C LEU A 161 -1.24 27.44 -10.78
N LEU A 162 -1.28 26.25 -11.38
CA LEU A 162 -1.22 26.05 -12.82
C LEU A 162 -2.54 25.55 -13.44
N THR A 163 -3.58 25.39 -12.66
CA THR A 163 -4.87 24.79 -13.00
C THR A 163 -4.76 23.33 -13.50
N PRO A 164 -5.77 22.48 -13.24
CA PRO A 164 -5.78 21.09 -13.70
C PRO A 164 -5.82 20.98 -15.23
N SER A 165 -4.76 20.46 -15.82
CA SER A 165 -4.63 20.22 -17.26
C SER A 165 -3.70 19.05 -17.54
N ILE A 166 -3.74 18.48 -18.74
CA ILE A 166 -2.80 17.42 -19.15
C ILE A 166 -1.35 17.87 -18.96
N HIS A 167 -1.04 19.14 -19.27
CA HIS A 167 0.31 19.69 -19.11
C HIS A 167 0.74 19.77 -17.65
N THR A 168 -0.16 20.19 -16.76
CA THR A 168 0.11 20.27 -15.32
C THR A 168 0.35 18.87 -14.72
N TYR A 169 -0.45 17.87 -15.09
CA TYR A 169 -0.22 16.51 -14.65
C TYR A 169 1.10 15.94 -15.16
N ARG A 170 1.46 16.20 -16.43
CA ARG A 170 2.76 15.81 -16.98
C ARG A 170 3.93 16.47 -16.25
N LEU A 171 3.79 17.74 -15.87
CA LEU A 171 4.77 18.45 -15.06
C LEU A 171 4.92 17.77 -13.68
N ILE A 172 3.83 17.41 -13.02
CA ILE A 172 3.85 16.67 -11.75
C ILE A 172 4.61 15.35 -11.91
N PHE A 173 4.39 14.62 -12.98
CA PHE A 173 5.04 13.33 -13.21
C PHE A 173 6.53 13.47 -13.52
N ILE A 174 6.95 14.44 -14.33
CA ILE A 174 8.38 14.65 -14.62
C ILE A 174 9.14 15.10 -13.37
N LEU A 175 8.53 15.87 -12.48
CA LEU A 175 9.16 16.30 -11.23
C LEU A 175 9.51 15.12 -10.30
N ALA A 176 8.88 13.95 -10.46
CA ALA A 176 9.25 12.75 -9.73
C ALA A 176 10.68 12.23 -10.07
N VAL A 177 11.32 12.75 -11.13
CA VAL A 177 12.74 12.50 -11.41
C VAL A 177 13.61 12.93 -10.24
N ILE A 178 13.32 14.09 -9.65
CA ILE A 178 14.16 14.68 -8.59
C ILE A 178 14.25 13.77 -7.37
N PRO A 179 13.13 13.42 -6.69
CA PRO A 179 13.18 12.51 -5.55
C PRO A 179 13.67 11.11 -5.93
N GLY A 180 13.39 10.64 -7.15
CA GLY A 180 13.92 9.38 -7.67
C GLY A 180 15.45 9.37 -7.75
N ALA A 181 16.03 10.41 -8.33
CA ALA A 181 17.49 10.57 -8.41
C ALA A 181 18.13 10.67 -7.01
N ILE A 182 17.52 11.43 -6.10
CA ILE A 182 17.97 11.54 -4.71
C ILE A 182 17.97 10.17 -4.03
N ALA A 183 16.88 9.40 -4.18
CA ALA A 183 16.77 8.06 -3.59
C ALA A 183 17.89 7.14 -4.11
N LEU A 184 18.13 7.11 -5.41
CA LEU A 184 19.18 6.29 -6.02
C LEU A 184 20.58 6.71 -5.58
N ALA A 185 20.86 8.01 -5.53
CA ALA A 185 22.13 8.53 -5.05
C ALA A 185 22.38 8.15 -3.57
N LEU A 186 21.36 8.30 -2.72
CA LEU A 186 21.46 7.91 -1.31
C LEU A 186 21.72 6.41 -1.14
N ILE A 187 21.09 5.54 -1.94
CA ILE A 187 21.36 4.09 -1.89
C ILE A 187 22.77 3.79 -2.36
N PHE A 188 23.16 4.34 -3.50
CA PHE A 188 24.47 4.05 -4.12
C PHE A 188 25.63 4.42 -3.21
N PHE A 189 25.64 5.65 -2.70
CA PHE A 189 26.72 6.20 -1.88
C PHE A 189 26.56 5.95 -0.37
N GLY A 190 25.34 5.86 0.12
CA GLY A 190 25.06 5.87 1.56
C GLY A 190 24.84 4.49 2.19
N VAL A 191 24.21 3.56 1.47
CA VAL A 191 23.90 2.23 2.00
C VAL A 191 25.11 1.30 1.87
N ARG A 192 25.42 0.60 2.96
CA ARG A 192 26.43 -0.48 2.99
C ARG A 192 25.69 -1.82 3.06
N GLU A 193 26.21 -2.82 2.33
CA GLU A 193 25.69 -4.19 2.44
C GLU A 193 25.90 -4.69 3.87
N PRO A 194 24.85 -5.10 4.60
CA PRO A 194 25.04 -5.66 5.93
C PRO A 194 25.63 -7.06 5.84
N ALA A 195 26.39 -7.46 6.86
CA ALA A 195 26.81 -8.84 7.02
C ALA A 195 25.55 -9.70 7.32
N VAL A 196 25.21 -10.58 6.41
CA VAL A 196 24.04 -11.45 6.55
C VAL A 196 24.48 -12.76 7.21
N GLU A 197 23.98 -13.04 8.41
CA GLU A 197 24.15 -14.36 9.04
C GLU A 197 23.46 -15.44 8.21
N GLU A 198 24.04 -16.63 8.18
CA GLU A 198 23.44 -17.77 7.48
C GLU A 198 22.14 -18.19 8.14
N LYS A 199 21.03 -17.78 7.55
CA LYS A 199 19.74 -18.38 7.88
C LYS A 199 19.57 -19.67 7.09
N LYS A 200 19.41 -20.80 7.79
CA LYS A 200 19.03 -22.06 7.13
C LYS A 200 17.74 -21.83 6.35
N ILE A 201 17.78 -22.08 5.04
CA ILE A 201 16.56 -22.10 4.21
C ILE A 201 15.80 -23.35 4.64
N PHE A 202 14.70 -23.15 5.39
CA PHE A 202 13.82 -24.24 5.75
C PHE A 202 12.83 -24.48 4.61
N ASN A 203 12.92 -25.66 3.99
CA ASN A 203 11.86 -26.14 3.11
C ASN A 203 10.68 -26.59 4.00
N TYR A 204 9.65 -25.75 4.05
CA TYR A 204 8.43 -26.06 4.78
C TYR A 204 7.49 -26.87 3.88
N HIS A 205 7.39 -28.16 4.13
CA HIS A 205 6.52 -29.08 3.37
C HIS A 205 5.17 -29.36 4.04
N GLN A 206 4.88 -28.73 5.20
CA GLN A 206 3.60 -28.92 5.88
C GLN A 206 2.52 -28.00 5.30
N SER A 207 1.27 -28.47 5.29
CA SER A 207 0.12 -27.68 4.92
C SER A 207 -0.13 -26.55 5.93
N PHE A 208 -0.49 -25.36 5.46
CA PHE A 208 -0.89 -24.28 6.35
C PHE A 208 -2.17 -24.64 7.10
N PRO A 209 -2.36 -24.16 8.34
CA PRO A 209 -3.57 -24.43 9.11
C PRO A 209 -4.81 -23.86 8.41
N TRP A 210 -5.97 -24.46 8.65
CA TRP A 210 -7.22 -24.06 8.00
C TRP A 210 -7.61 -22.60 8.28
N GLN A 211 -7.21 -22.07 9.46
CA GLN A 211 -7.42 -20.66 9.82
C GLN A 211 -6.68 -19.71 8.88
N PHE A 212 -5.48 -20.07 8.44
CA PHE A 212 -4.73 -19.31 7.43
C PHE A 212 -5.47 -19.26 6.10
N TRP A 213 -6.00 -20.40 5.65
CA TRP A 213 -6.75 -20.48 4.39
C TRP A 213 -8.08 -19.72 4.46
N LEU A 214 -8.78 -19.83 5.57
CA LEU A 214 -10.04 -19.08 5.75
C LEU A 214 -9.79 -17.57 5.82
N PHE A 215 -8.76 -17.13 6.53
CA PHE A 215 -8.37 -15.72 6.55
C PHE A 215 -7.94 -15.23 5.16
N THR A 216 -7.16 -16.02 4.43
CA THR A 216 -6.72 -15.71 3.07
C THR A 216 -7.91 -15.61 2.12
N ALA A 217 -8.85 -16.57 2.18
CA ALA A 217 -10.05 -16.57 1.36
C ALA A 217 -10.97 -15.38 1.68
N ALA A 218 -11.20 -15.10 2.96
CA ALA A 218 -11.99 -13.94 3.39
C ALA A 218 -11.40 -12.62 2.86
N THR A 219 -10.08 -12.45 2.99
CA THR A 219 -9.39 -11.26 2.49
C THR A 219 -9.43 -11.20 0.95
N ALA A 220 -9.25 -12.33 0.26
CA ALA A 220 -9.31 -12.38 -1.20
C ALA A 220 -10.68 -12.00 -1.74
N VAL A 221 -11.77 -12.52 -1.15
CA VAL A 221 -13.16 -12.18 -1.51
C VAL A 221 -13.42 -10.68 -1.27
N ALA A 222 -13.01 -10.17 -0.11
CA ALA A 222 -13.17 -8.76 0.21
C ALA A 222 -12.35 -7.87 -0.74
N MET A 223 -11.11 -8.26 -1.09
CA MET A 223 -10.27 -7.51 -2.05
C MET A 223 -10.73 -7.62 -3.50
N LEU A 224 -11.41 -8.72 -3.86
CA LEU A 224 -12.04 -8.87 -5.18
C LEU A 224 -13.18 -7.86 -5.39
N THR A 225 -13.83 -7.47 -4.31
CA THR A 225 -14.98 -6.55 -4.34
C THR A 225 -14.63 -5.15 -3.81
N LYS A 226 -13.44 -4.92 -3.28
CA LYS A 226 -13.01 -3.60 -2.79
C LYS A 226 -12.75 -2.66 -3.95
N ILE A 227 -13.38 -1.49 -3.91
CA ILE A 227 -13.01 -0.38 -4.79
C ILE A 227 -11.57 0.04 -4.48
N ASN A 228 -10.76 0.24 -5.51
CA ASN A 228 -9.38 0.72 -5.34
C ASN A 228 -9.32 2.24 -5.11
N ASP A 229 -8.17 2.69 -4.61
CA ASP A 229 -7.98 4.07 -4.16
C ASP A 229 -8.22 5.09 -5.29
N SER A 230 -7.82 4.75 -6.52
CA SER A 230 -8.00 5.61 -7.68
C SER A 230 -9.47 5.89 -7.98
N LEU A 231 -10.35 4.89 -7.88
CA LEU A 231 -11.79 5.07 -8.11
C LEU A 231 -12.47 5.84 -6.96
N PHE A 232 -11.99 5.73 -5.71
CA PHE A 232 -12.44 6.60 -4.62
C PHE A 232 -12.10 8.07 -4.92
N LEU A 233 -10.90 8.37 -5.41
CA LEU A 233 -10.50 9.73 -5.77
C LEU A 233 -11.31 10.27 -6.97
N VAL A 234 -11.61 9.42 -7.96
CA VAL A 234 -12.53 9.79 -9.05
C VAL A 234 -13.92 10.11 -8.50
N ARG A 235 -14.44 9.30 -7.57
CA ARG A 235 -15.75 9.55 -6.95
C ARG A 235 -15.76 10.86 -6.18
N ALA A 236 -14.70 11.19 -5.46
CA ALA A 236 -14.57 12.47 -4.76
C ALA A 236 -14.69 13.66 -5.74
N HIS A 237 -14.08 13.55 -6.93
CA HIS A 237 -14.22 14.57 -7.98
C HIS A 237 -15.66 14.65 -8.50
N VAL A 238 -16.33 13.51 -8.74
CA VAL A 238 -17.74 13.46 -9.19
C VAL A 238 -18.70 14.05 -8.16
N VAL A 239 -18.42 13.96 -6.86
CA VAL A 239 -19.21 14.62 -5.79
C VAL A 239 -19.05 16.15 -5.80
N GLY A 240 -18.05 16.68 -6.52
CA GLY A 240 -17.82 18.12 -6.65
C GLY A 240 -16.56 18.64 -5.96
N ILE A 241 -15.67 17.74 -5.49
CA ILE A 241 -14.34 18.16 -5.02
C ILE A 241 -13.49 18.52 -6.24
N ASP A 242 -13.04 19.77 -6.32
CA ASP A 242 -12.16 20.23 -7.40
C ASP A 242 -10.88 19.40 -7.46
N SER A 243 -10.38 19.15 -8.67
CA SER A 243 -9.19 18.33 -8.92
C SER A 243 -7.96 18.80 -8.16
N SER A 244 -7.84 20.10 -7.85
CA SER A 244 -6.73 20.67 -7.08
C SER A 244 -6.76 20.24 -5.61
N TRP A 245 -7.95 19.93 -5.06
CA TRP A 245 -8.12 19.45 -3.68
C TRP A 245 -7.91 17.95 -3.52
N ILE A 246 -7.99 17.16 -4.60
CA ILE A 246 -7.86 15.70 -4.53
C ILE A 246 -6.54 15.26 -3.90
N PRO A 247 -5.36 15.85 -4.22
CA PRO A 247 -4.13 15.47 -3.54
C PRO A 247 -4.10 15.84 -2.04
N LEU A 248 -4.76 16.95 -1.64
CA LEU A 248 -4.89 17.30 -0.22
C LEU A 248 -5.78 16.30 0.53
N LEU A 249 -6.84 15.84 -0.10
CA LEU A 249 -7.70 14.79 0.44
C LEU A 249 -6.91 13.50 0.67
N PHE A 250 -6.06 13.12 -0.30
CA PHE A 250 -5.18 11.96 -0.18
C PHE A 250 -4.12 12.15 0.91
N ALA A 251 -3.54 13.36 1.06
CA ALA A 251 -2.62 13.67 2.16
C ALA A 251 -3.30 13.53 3.52
N GLY A 252 -4.53 14.04 3.66
CA GLY A 252 -5.34 13.93 4.87
C GLY A 252 -5.64 12.47 5.24
N PHE A 253 -6.05 11.67 4.27
CA PHE A 253 -6.23 10.23 4.41
C PHE A 253 -4.95 9.53 4.88
N THR A 254 -3.81 9.79 4.22
CA THR A 254 -2.51 9.20 4.56
C THR A 254 -2.08 9.60 5.97
N LEU A 255 -2.30 10.85 6.36
CA LEU A 255 -1.98 11.34 7.70
C LEU A 255 -2.88 10.68 8.76
N ALA A 256 -4.18 10.57 8.53
CA ALA A 256 -5.12 9.90 9.43
C ALA A 256 -4.72 8.43 9.64
N TYR A 257 -4.43 7.71 8.54
CA TYR A 257 -3.92 6.35 8.59
C TYR A 257 -2.64 6.24 9.43
N ALA A 258 -1.66 7.13 9.21
CA ALA A 258 -0.38 7.09 9.91
C ALA A 258 -0.53 7.36 11.41
N LEU A 259 -1.31 8.36 11.79
CA LEU A 259 -1.54 8.72 13.19
C LEU A 259 -2.28 7.61 13.96
N LEU A 260 -3.24 6.95 13.33
CA LEU A 260 -4.06 5.91 13.94
C LEU A 260 -3.36 4.55 13.95
N SER A 261 -2.40 4.28 13.05
CA SER A 261 -1.74 2.97 12.94
C SER A 261 -1.03 2.53 14.23
N TYR A 262 -0.34 3.45 14.93
CA TYR A 262 0.38 3.11 16.16
C TYR A 262 -0.56 2.76 17.32
N PRO A 263 -1.54 3.62 17.71
CA PRO A 263 -2.45 3.28 18.81
C PRO A 263 -3.29 2.02 18.51
N ILE A 264 -3.73 1.85 17.27
CA ILE A 264 -4.46 0.65 16.84
C ILE A 264 -3.59 -0.60 16.92
N GLY A 265 -2.32 -0.52 16.53
CA GLY A 265 -1.37 -1.62 16.66
C GLY A 265 -1.21 -2.07 18.11
N VAL A 266 -1.02 -1.13 19.04
CA VAL A 266 -0.91 -1.44 20.48
C VAL A 266 -2.20 -2.08 21.02
N LEU A 267 -3.36 -1.56 20.63
CA LEU A 267 -4.66 -2.10 21.03
C LEU A 267 -4.90 -3.50 20.44
N SER A 268 -4.52 -3.71 19.18
CA SER A 268 -4.69 -5.02 18.51
C SER A 268 -3.78 -6.10 19.11
N ASP A 269 -2.59 -5.74 19.61
CA ASP A 269 -1.73 -6.67 20.34
C ASP A 269 -2.33 -7.06 21.70
N ARG A 270 -3.08 -6.15 22.36
CA ARG A 270 -3.71 -6.41 23.65
C ARG A 270 -5.04 -7.18 23.57
N PHE A 271 -5.88 -6.84 22.58
CA PHE A 271 -7.24 -7.37 22.47
C PHE A 271 -7.42 -8.43 21.36
N GLY A 272 -6.31 -8.77 20.67
CA GLY A 272 -6.31 -9.68 19.54
C GLY A 272 -6.46 -8.96 18.20
N LYS A 273 -5.83 -9.49 17.16
CA LYS A 273 -5.72 -8.84 15.83
C LYS A 273 -6.99 -9.00 15.00
N LEU A 274 -7.62 -10.17 15.09
CA LEU A 274 -8.78 -10.53 14.28
C LEU A 274 -10.00 -9.61 14.47
N PRO A 275 -10.36 -9.17 15.70
CA PRO A 275 -11.44 -8.20 15.92
C PRO A 275 -11.18 -6.85 15.22
N PHE A 276 -9.93 -6.36 15.24
CA PHE A 276 -9.57 -5.09 14.60
C PHE A 276 -9.71 -5.17 13.08
N ILE A 277 -9.26 -6.27 12.47
CA ILE A 277 -9.40 -6.50 11.04
C ILE A 277 -10.88 -6.58 10.66
N ALA A 278 -11.69 -7.31 11.43
CA ALA A 278 -13.13 -7.42 11.19
C ALA A 278 -13.83 -6.06 11.27
N VAL A 279 -13.57 -5.28 12.33
CA VAL A 279 -14.10 -3.91 12.46
C VAL A 279 -13.64 -3.04 11.29
N GLY A 280 -12.40 -3.19 10.82
CA GLY A 280 -11.89 -2.48 9.64
C GLY A 280 -12.75 -2.77 8.40
N TRP A 281 -13.08 -4.03 8.11
CA TRP A 281 -13.97 -4.38 6.99
C TRP A 281 -15.38 -3.83 7.15
N LEU A 282 -15.91 -3.78 8.37
CA LEU A 282 -17.19 -3.14 8.64
C LEU A 282 -17.14 -1.63 8.37
N VAL A 283 -16.08 -0.96 8.83
CA VAL A 283 -15.85 0.48 8.56
C VAL A 283 -15.79 0.72 7.06
N LEU A 284 -15.05 -0.11 6.31
CA LEU A 284 -14.97 0.01 4.85
C LEU A 284 -16.32 -0.15 4.19
N SER A 285 -17.10 -1.15 4.60
CA SER A 285 -18.48 -1.36 4.08
C SER A 285 -19.34 -0.10 4.27
N VAL A 286 -19.28 0.52 5.44
CA VAL A 286 -20.02 1.77 5.71
C VAL A 286 -19.51 2.93 4.86
N VAL A 287 -18.20 3.06 4.68
CA VAL A 287 -17.58 4.07 3.81
C VAL A 287 -18.04 3.91 2.37
N GLU A 288 -17.98 2.68 1.84
CA GLU A 288 -18.41 2.37 0.48
C GLU A 288 -19.89 2.63 0.27
N LEU A 289 -20.73 2.23 1.24
CA LEU A 289 -22.16 2.52 1.20
C LEU A 289 -22.42 4.03 1.25
N GLY A 290 -21.68 4.77 2.07
CA GLY A 290 -21.73 6.23 2.12
C GLY A 290 -21.46 6.83 0.75
N PHE A 291 -20.38 6.44 0.07
CA PHE A 291 -20.05 6.92 -1.27
C PHE A 291 -21.05 6.52 -2.35
N ALA A 292 -21.84 5.45 -2.16
CA ALA A 292 -22.92 5.07 -3.06
C ALA A 292 -24.06 6.10 -3.08
N TYR A 293 -24.32 6.76 -1.94
CA TYR A 293 -25.44 7.68 -1.76
C TYR A 293 -25.05 9.14 -1.54
N ASP A 294 -23.77 9.40 -1.30
CA ASP A 294 -23.26 10.74 -1.00
C ASP A 294 -23.34 11.66 -2.22
N SER A 295 -23.78 12.88 -1.96
CA SER A 295 -23.78 14.01 -2.89
C SER A 295 -23.17 15.28 -2.27
N SER A 296 -22.54 15.17 -1.09
CA SER A 296 -22.01 16.28 -0.32
C SER A 296 -20.49 16.18 -0.12
N VAL A 297 -19.80 17.27 -0.45
CA VAL A 297 -18.35 17.38 -0.22
C VAL A 297 -17.98 17.13 1.25
N LEU A 298 -18.78 17.64 2.20
CA LEU A 298 -18.51 17.44 3.63
C LEU A 298 -18.58 15.97 4.04
N ILE A 299 -19.59 15.24 3.55
CA ILE A 299 -19.74 13.82 3.83
C ILE A 299 -18.58 13.05 3.20
N ALA A 300 -18.19 13.37 1.96
CA ALA A 300 -17.03 12.75 1.31
C ALA A 300 -15.74 12.93 2.13
N LEU A 301 -15.48 14.11 2.68
CA LEU A 301 -14.32 14.36 3.55
C LEU A 301 -14.34 13.47 4.82
N ILE A 302 -15.50 13.35 5.45
CA ILE A 302 -15.68 12.47 6.62
C ILE A 302 -15.45 11.00 6.23
N LEU A 303 -16.00 10.56 5.10
CA LEU A 303 -15.82 9.20 4.61
C LEU A 303 -14.35 8.88 4.31
N PHE A 304 -13.58 9.83 3.76
CA PHE A 304 -12.14 9.65 3.56
C PHE A 304 -11.36 9.53 4.89
N ALA A 305 -11.76 10.23 5.94
CA ALA A 305 -11.17 10.05 7.27
C ALA A 305 -11.41 8.62 7.80
N PHE A 306 -12.64 8.10 7.67
CA PHE A 306 -12.97 6.71 7.99
C PHE A 306 -12.26 5.70 7.08
N TYR A 307 -12.00 6.04 5.83
CA TYR A 307 -11.18 5.23 4.94
C TYR A 307 -9.74 5.09 5.46
N GLY A 308 -9.15 6.16 6.02
CA GLY A 308 -7.88 6.11 6.73
C GLY A 308 -7.91 5.19 7.97
N LEU A 309 -9.02 5.21 8.71
CA LEU A 309 -9.24 4.31 9.84
C LEU A 309 -9.27 2.84 9.40
N PHE A 310 -9.93 2.51 8.28
CA PHE A 310 -9.92 1.16 7.71
C PHE A 310 -8.49 0.64 7.50
N TYR A 311 -7.62 1.41 6.86
CA TYR A 311 -6.23 1.02 6.64
C TYR A 311 -5.47 0.83 7.94
N ALA A 312 -5.68 1.72 8.92
CA ALA A 312 -5.05 1.61 10.23
C ALA A 312 -5.46 0.33 10.99
N LEU A 313 -6.73 -0.07 10.87
CA LEU A 313 -7.27 -1.28 11.50
C LEU A 313 -6.78 -2.57 10.84
N THR A 314 -6.57 -2.56 9.51
CA THR A 314 -6.40 -3.80 8.74
C THR A 314 -4.95 -4.09 8.35
N GLU A 315 -4.16 -3.09 7.93
CA GLU A 315 -2.87 -3.35 7.30
C GLU A 315 -1.84 -3.94 8.26
N GLY A 316 -1.64 -3.32 9.42
CA GLY A 316 -0.70 -3.80 10.44
C GLY A 316 -1.17 -5.10 11.10
N SER A 317 -2.43 -5.12 11.52
CA SER A 317 -3.05 -6.27 12.19
C SER A 317 -3.11 -7.50 11.30
N GLY A 318 -3.37 -7.32 9.99
CA GLY A 318 -3.43 -8.42 9.02
C GLY A 318 -2.07 -9.12 8.84
N ARG A 319 -0.99 -8.35 8.70
CA ARG A 319 0.37 -8.91 8.64
C ARG A 319 0.74 -9.65 9.91
N ALA A 320 0.44 -9.07 11.07
CA ALA A 320 0.71 -9.69 12.36
C ALA A 320 -0.08 -10.98 12.55
N LEU A 321 -1.36 -11.02 12.13
CA LEU A 321 -2.19 -12.23 12.20
C LEU A 321 -1.60 -13.38 11.39
N ILE A 322 -1.12 -13.14 10.16
CA ILE A 322 -0.46 -14.18 9.36
C ILE A 322 0.76 -14.76 10.10
N ALA A 323 1.57 -13.88 10.74
CA ALA A 323 2.73 -14.31 11.49
C ALA A 323 2.36 -15.18 12.72
N ASP A 324 1.19 -14.96 13.31
CA ASP A 324 0.70 -15.74 14.45
C ASP A 324 0.08 -17.07 14.03
N LEU A 325 -0.52 -17.14 12.84
CA LEU A 325 -1.18 -18.34 12.33
C LEU A 325 -0.21 -19.42 11.85
N VAL A 326 1.05 -19.08 11.57
CA VAL A 326 2.02 -20.03 10.99
C VAL A 326 3.33 -20.05 11.78
N PRO A 327 4.03 -21.19 11.85
CA PRO A 327 5.35 -21.27 12.46
C PRO A 327 6.34 -20.30 11.82
N MET A 328 7.32 -19.82 12.60
CA MET A 328 8.29 -18.81 12.16
C MET A 328 9.01 -19.22 10.85
N GLN A 329 9.27 -20.51 10.68
CA GLN A 329 9.94 -21.06 9.49
C GLN A 329 9.07 -20.99 8.22
N ALA A 330 7.74 -20.98 8.37
CA ALA A 330 6.76 -20.97 7.28
C ALA A 330 6.27 -19.56 6.91
N ARG A 331 6.61 -18.54 7.69
CA ARG A 331 6.08 -17.16 7.51
C ARG A 331 6.34 -16.60 6.11
N GLY A 332 7.55 -16.82 5.57
CA GLY A 332 7.89 -16.37 4.22
C GLY A 332 6.95 -16.95 3.16
N SER A 333 6.75 -18.29 3.19
CA SER A 333 5.85 -18.98 2.25
C SER A 333 4.39 -18.58 2.46
N ALA A 334 3.95 -18.37 3.70
CA ALA A 334 2.60 -17.92 4.02
C ALA A 334 2.32 -16.52 3.47
N TYR A 335 3.23 -15.58 3.70
CA TYR A 335 3.12 -14.22 3.11
C TYR A 335 3.11 -14.25 1.59
N ALA A 336 3.89 -15.15 0.97
CA ALA A 336 3.90 -15.34 -0.46
C ALA A 336 2.55 -15.73 -1.02
N VAL A 337 2.01 -16.82 -0.50
CA VAL A 337 0.71 -17.36 -0.92
C VAL A 337 -0.38 -16.31 -0.69
N PHE A 338 -0.42 -15.72 0.50
CA PHE A 338 -1.39 -14.69 0.84
C PHE A 338 -1.33 -13.51 -0.13
N HIS A 339 -0.16 -12.89 -0.31
CA HIS A 339 -0.02 -11.71 -1.16
C HIS A 339 -0.23 -12.02 -2.64
N THR A 340 0.08 -13.22 -3.11
CA THR A 340 -0.21 -13.61 -4.49
C THR A 340 -1.72 -13.70 -4.73
N ILE A 341 -2.45 -14.41 -3.86
CA ILE A 341 -3.90 -14.56 -3.97
C ILE A 341 -4.59 -13.18 -3.88
N VAL A 342 -4.24 -12.41 -2.87
CA VAL A 342 -4.79 -11.06 -2.65
C VAL A 342 -4.44 -10.11 -3.81
N GLY A 343 -3.21 -10.15 -4.30
CA GLY A 343 -2.76 -9.34 -5.44
C GLY A 343 -3.54 -9.63 -6.72
N LEU A 344 -3.79 -10.89 -7.02
CA LEU A 344 -4.63 -11.30 -8.15
C LEU A 344 -6.08 -10.83 -7.96
N SER A 345 -6.62 -10.94 -6.75
CA SER A 345 -7.97 -10.46 -6.42
C SER A 345 -8.10 -8.95 -6.66
N ILE A 346 -7.08 -8.15 -6.30
CA ILE A 346 -7.07 -6.69 -6.52
C ILE A 346 -7.08 -6.35 -8.02
N ILE A 347 -6.33 -7.08 -8.86
CA ILE A 347 -6.32 -6.86 -10.31
C ILE A 347 -7.70 -7.13 -10.90
N VAL A 348 -8.26 -8.31 -10.60
CA VAL A 348 -9.55 -8.73 -11.13
C VAL A 348 -10.67 -7.83 -10.61
N GLY A 349 -10.65 -7.51 -9.32
CA GLY A 349 -11.63 -6.63 -8.66
C GLY A 349 -11.59 -5.22 -9.21
N GLY A 350 -10.39 -4.63 -9.36
CA GLY A 350 -10.24 -3.29 -9.90
C GLY A 350 -10.81 -3.14 -11.30
N TYR A 351 -10.53 -4.10 -12.19
CA TYR A 351 -11.13 -4.14 -13.53
C TYR A 351 -12.64 -4.37 -13.47
N GLY A 352 -13.09 -5.38 -12.72
CA GLY A 352 -14.50 -5.77 -12.65
C GLY A 352 -15.39 -4.65 -12.11
N LEU A 353 -15.00 -4.03 -11.00
CA LEU A 353 -15.75 -2.92 -10.40
C LEU A 353 -15.73 -1.68 -11.29
N GLY A 354 -14.60 -1.35 -11.90
CA GLY A 354 -14.56 -0.28 -12.89
C GLY A 354 -15.47 -0.55 -14.10
N LYS A 355 -15.54 -1.82 -14.55
CA LYS A 355 -16.44 -2.23 -15.64
C LYS A 355 -17.92 -2.10 -15.26
N ILE A 356 -18.28 -2.43 -14.01
CA ILE A 356 -19.63 -2.23 -13.49
C ILE A 356 -19.95 -0.73 -13.46
N TRP A 357 -18.98 0.13 -13.10
CA TRP A 357 -19.17 1.57 -13.13
C TRP A 357 -19.40 2.07 -14.56
N ASP A 358 -18.61 1.62 -15.55
CA ASP A 358 -18.77 2.00 -16.96
C ASP A 358 -20.11 1.56 -17.56
N LEU A 359 -20.60 0.35 -17.23
CA LEU A 359 -21.77 -0.22 -17.85
C LEU A 359 -23.09 0.14 -17.14
N PHE A 360 -23.05 0.38 -15.84
CA PHE A 360 -24.26 0.60 -15.02
C PHE A 360 -24.20 1.94 -14.28
N SER A 361 -23.50 2.00 -13.15
CA SER A 361 -23.38 3.24 -12.37
C SER A 361 -22.35 3.10 -11.26
N PHE A 362 -21.82 4.25 -10.79
CA PHE A 362 -21.00 4.30 -9.59
C PHE A 362 -21.76 3.76 -8.37
N LYS A 363 -23.07 4.07 -8.28
CA LYS A 363 -23.90 3.64 -7.15
C LYS A 363 -23.91 2.13 -7.00
N LEU A 364 -24.15 1.39 -8.09
CA LEU A 364 -24.14 -0.07 -8.09
C LEU A 364 -22.75 -0.61 -7.73
N THR A 365 -21.70 -0.01 -8.28
CA THR A 365 -20.30 -0.37 -8.00
C THR A 365 -19.99 -0.29 -6.51
N PHE A 366 -20.32 0.84 -5.87
CA PHE A 366 -20.08 1.05 -4.45
C PHE A 366 -20.97 0.16 -3.56
N ILE A 367 -22.19 -0.14 -3.95
CA ILE A 367 -23.07 -1.08 -3.23
C ILE A 367 -22.48 -2.50 -3.29
N ILE A 368 -22.03 -2.98 -4.46
CA ILE A 368 -21.38 -4.29 -4.59
C ILE A 368 -20.13 -4.37 -3.72
N SER A 369 -19.32 -3.31 -3.74
CA SER A 369 -18.12 -3.23 -2.91
C SER A 369 -18.46 -3.28 -1.41
N SER A 370 -19.46 -2.51 -0.97
CA SER A 370 -19.92 -2.51 0.41
C SER A 370 -20.42 -3.88 0.87
N VAL A 371 -21.21 -4.56 0.03
CA VAL A 371 -21.66 -5.93 0.32
C VAL A 371 -20.49 -6.90 0.44
N GLY A 372 -19.49 -6.80 -0.44
CA GLY A 372 -18.29 -7.64 -0.37
C GLY A 372 -17.45 -7.38 0.88
N SER A 373 -17.29 -6.12 1.27
CA SER A 373 -16.61 -5.74 2.52
C SER A 373 -17.39 -6.26 3.74
N LEU A 374 -18.71 -6.21 3.71
CA LEU A 374 -19.57 -6.77 4.75
C LEU A 374 -19.47 -8.30 4.82
N LEU A 375 -19.39 -8.98 3.67
CA LEU A 375 -19.14 -10.44 3.63
C LEU A 375 -17.77 -10.77 4.23
N GLY A 376 -16.74 -10.00 3.92
CA GLY A 376 -15.42 -10.11 4.57
C GLY A 376 -15.51 -10.00 6.09
N PHE A 377 -16.23 -9.00 6.61
CA PHE A 377 -16.52 -8.86 8.05
C PHE A 377 -17.22 -10.11 8.63
N VAL A 378 -18.28 -10.58 7.97
CA VAL A 378 -19.07 -11.74 8.46
C VAL A 378 -18.20 -13.00 8.52
N ILE A 379 -17.39 -13.28 7.48
CA ILE A 379 -16.48 -14.44 7.48
C ILE A 379 -15.48 -14.35 8.62
N LEU A 380 -14.88 -13.18 8.84
CA LEU A 380 -13.94 -12.98 9.96
C LEU A 380 -14.63 -13.08 11.33
N PHE A 381 -15.87 -12.61 11.43
CA PHE A 381 -16.66 -12.75 12.66
C PHE A 381 -16.96 -14.21 12.98
N ILE A 382 -17.30 -15.03 11.96
CA ILE A 382 -17.46 -16.48 12.12
C ILE A 382 -16.13 -17.11 12.57
N LEU A 383 -15.01 -16.74 11.95
CA LEU A 383 -13.68 -17.21 12.35
C LEU A 383 -13.37 -16.90 13.82
N MET A 384 -13.75 -15.70 14.30
CA MET A 384 -13.60 -15.34 15.73
C MET A 384 -14.40 -16.24 16.64
N ARG A 385 -15.64 -16.60 16.24
CA ARG A 385 -16.50 -17.50 17.04
C ARG A 385 -15.93 -18.91 17.10
N LEU A 386 -15.43 -19.43 15.97
CA LEU A 386 -14.82 -20.74 15.91
C LEU A 386 -13.54 -20.84 16.73
N ASN A 387 -12.70 -19.81 16.72
CA ASN A 387 -11.45 -19.76 17.51
C ASN A 387 -11.67 -19.64 19.02
N LYS A 388 -12.78 -19.04 19.48
CA LYS A 388 -13.09 -19.00 20.93
C LYS A 388 -13.31 -20.40 21.51
N ASN A 389 -13.68 -21.37 20.69
CA ASN A 389 -13.93 -22.75 21.12
C ASN A 389 -12.65 -23.63 21.07
N THR A 390 -11.50 -23.11 20.56
CA THR A 390 -10.27 -23.87 20.35
C THR A 390 -9.07 -23.38 21.18
N HIS A 391 -9.26 -22.44 22.13
CA HIS A 391 -8.21 -21.93 23.03
C HIS A 391 -6.86 -21.61 22.34
N ILE A 392 -6.91 -20.82 21.23
CA ILE A 392 -5.71 -20.24 20.60
C ILE A 392 -5.76 -18.73 20.70
#